data_67931b97aa5f35e637eac86436890874
#
_entry.id   67931b97aa5f35e637eac86436890874
#
_cell.length_a   1.000
_cell.length_b   1.000
_cell.length_c   1.000
_cell.angle_alpha   90.00
_cell.angle_beta   90.00
_cell.angle_gamma   90.00
#
_symmetry.space_group_name_H-M   'P 1'
#
loop_
_entity.id
_entity.type
_entity.pdbx_description
1 polymer ?
#
loop_
_entity_poly.entity_id
_entity_poly.type
_entity_poly.pdbx_seq_one_letter_code
_entity_poly.pdbx_strand_id
1 'polypeptide(L)'
;MEKCAAIVDAAQLPNTVEGDFEGRTKGIKEKNIVDLCGKPLIAWTIKSALKSKMLTDIVLSTDSVKIANIGKKLGAQVPFLRPSKYSKDNSPSIDAIEHAIKWLKKKDKHYNFIALLEPTSPLRDHFDIDRAIKKMLFKNAESLVSVSKTKSFNPAYLYKKSRDEKIKPLKFYNKYNKKDIRRQDLPP
;
A
#
# COMPACT_ATOMS: atom_id res chain seq x y z
N MET A 1 -1.32 15.26 20.47
CA MET A 1 -1.52 15.14 19.01
C MET A 1 -1.43 13.66 18.66
N GLU A 2 -2.40 13.12 17.93
CA GLU A 2 -2.38 11.73 17.54
C GLU A 2 -1.27 11.45 16.54
N LYS A 3 -0.53 10.36 16.76
CA LYS A 3 0.61 9.97 15.91
C LYS A 3 0.16 9.04 14.81
N CYS A 4 0.51 9.36 13.57
CA CYS A 4 0.23 8.52 12.40
C CYS A 4 1.53 8.17 11.68
N ALA A 5 1.84 6.88 11.54
CA ALA A 5 2.94 6.45 10.70
C ALA A 5 2.45 6.05 9.31
N ALA A 6 3.16 6.51 8.28
CA ALA A 6 3.01 5.95 6.95
C ALA A 6 3.90 4.71 6.79
N ILE A 7 3.33 3.62 6.27
CA ILE A 7 4.07 2.47 5.79
C ILE A 7 4.01 2.48 4.27
N VAL A 8 5.16 2.71 3.63
CA VAL A 8 5.30 2.58 2.17
C VAL A 8 5.67 1.12 1.89
N ASP A 9 4.73 0.38 1.29
CA ASP A 9 4.92 -1.04 0.96
C ASP A 9 5.51 -1.20 -0.44
N ALA A 10 6.75 -1.65 -0.51
CA ALA A 10 7.50 -1.80 -1.75
C ALA A 10 8.26 -3.13 -1.79
N ALA A 11 7.53 -4.24 -1.91
CA ALA A 11 8.13 -5.54 -2.17
C ALA A 11 8.83 -5.58 -3.53
N GLN A 12 9.96 -6.28 -3.58
CA GLN A 12 10.53 -6.71 -4.83
C GLN A 12 9.81 -8.00 -5.24
N LEU A 13 9.13 -7.96 -6.39
CA LEU A 13 8.60 -9.19 -6.97
C LEU A 13 9.78 -10.10 -7.33
N PRO A 14 9.72 -11.39 -7.01
CA PRO A 14 10.75 -12.34 -7.41
C PRO A 14 10.97 -12.28 -8.93
N ASN A 15 12.22 -12.46 -9.35
CA ASN A 15 12.56 -12.61 -10.75
C ASN A 15 11.83 -13.86 -11.29
N THR A 16 10.63 -13.69 -11.81
CA THR A 16 9.95 -14.78 -12.48
C THR A 16 10.74 -15.09 -13.75
N VAL A 17 11.24 -16.33 -13.79
CA VAL A 17 11.98 -16.93 -14.89
C VAL A 17 11.23 -16.70 -16.20
N GLU A 18 12.00 -16.40 -17.25
CA GLU A 18 11.54 -16.40 -18.63
C GLU A 18 10.81 -17.71 -18.96
N GLY A 19 9.66 -17.60 -19.61
CA GLY A 19 8.91 -18.71 -20.19
C GLY A 19 7.61 -18.98 -19.48
N ASP A 20 6.56 -18.28 -19.92
CA ASP A 20 5.23 -18.83 -20.19
C ASP A 20 4.34 -17.68 -20.68
N PHE A 21 4.27 -17.56 -22.01
CA PHE A 21 3.30 -16.74 -22.72
C PHE A 21 1.94 -17.46 -22.72
N GLU A 22 1.22 -17.42 -21.63
CA GLU A 22 -0.22 -17.66 -21.65
C GLU A 22 -0.91 -16.69 -20.70
N GLY A 23 -1.30 -15.53 -21.24
CA GLY A 23 -2.42 -14.71 -20.75
C GLY A 23 -2.31 -14.06 -19.37
N ARG A 24 -1.22 -14.24 -18.60
CA ARG A 24 -1.04 -13.62 -17.28
C ARG A 24 -0.04 -12.47 -17.41
N THR A 25 -0.52 -11.25 -17.27
CA THR A 25 0.34 -10.08 -17.16
C THR A 25 1.21 -10.20 -15.90
N LYS A 26 2.40 -10.81 -16.04
CA LYS A 26 3.45 -10.74 -15.01
C LYS A 26 3.76 -9.26 -14.81
N GLY A 27 3.72 -8.79 -13.55
CA GLY A 27 3.96 -7.38 -13.24
C GLY A 27 5.34 -6.93 -13.74
N ILE A 28 5.48 -5.63 -13.99
CA ILE A 28 6.75 -5.03 -14.41
C ILE A 28 7.83 -5.38 -13.39
N LYS A 29 8.96 -5.92 -13.87
CA LYS A 29 10.14 -6.23 -13.04
C LYS A 29 10.60 -4.96 -12.32
N GLU A 30 10.90 -5.08 -11.03
CA GLU A 30 11.35 -3.94 -10.21
C GLU A 30 10.42 -2.71 -10.29
N LYS A 31 9.12 -2.89 -10.48
CA LYS A 31 8.15 -1.82 -10.75
C LYS A 31 8.27 -0.61 -9.82
N ASN A 32 8.65 -0.83 -8.55
CA ASN A 32 8.76 0.25 -7.55
C ASN A 32 9.89 1.23 -7.83
N ILE A 33 10.87 0.85 -8.67
CA ILE A 33 12.01 1.69 -9.04
C ILE A 33 12.12 1.96 -10.55
N VAL A 34 11.10 1.56 -11.30
CA VAL A 34 10.98 1.92 -12.72
C VAL A 34 10.92 3.45 -12.82
N ASP A 35 11.57 3.99 -13.85
CA ASP A 35 11.51 5.44 -14.10
C ASP A 35 10.08 5.87 -14.48
N LEU A 36 9.61 6.89 -13.77
CA LEU A 36 8.38 7.60 -14.09
C LEU A 36 8.68 9.10 -14.09
N CYS A 37 8.75 9.70 -15.27
CA CYS A 37 9.04 11.12 -15.44
C CYS A 37 10.34 11.55 -14.73
N GLY A 38 11.43 10.82 -14.95
CA GLY A 38 12.77 11.13 -14.45
C GLY A 38 13.00 10.80 -12.97
N LYS A 39 12.13 9.98 -12.37
CA LYS A 39 12.26 9.54 -10.97
C LYS A 39 11.76 8.11 -10.79
N PRO A 40 12.36 7.32 -9.86
CA PRO A 40 11.80 6.03 -9.50
C PRO A 40 10.35 6.15 -9.04
N LEU A 41 9.49 5.20 -9.41
CA LEU A 41 8.07 5.21 -9.06
C LEU A 41 7.82 5.46 -7.57
N ILE A 42 8.59 4.81 -6.69
CA ILE A 42 8.50 4.97 -5.23
C ILE A 42 8.78 6.41 -4.75
N ALA A 43 9.55 7.20 -5.53
CA ALA A 43 9.90 8.56 -5.15
C ALA A 43 8.69 9.48 -5.06
N TRP A 44 7.67 9.27 -5.89
CA TRP A 44 6.44 10.05 -5.87
C TRP A 44 5.68 9.85 -4.56
N THR A 45 5.55 8.62 -4.12
CA THR A 45 4.89 8.29 -2.85
C THR A 45 5.66 8.81 -1.64
N ILE A 46 6.98 8.59 -1.58
CA ILE A 46 7.82 9.08 -0.47
C ILE A 46 7.77 10.60 -0.38
N LYS A 47 7.91 11.31 -1.51
CA LYS A 47 7.85 12.78 -1.53
C LYS A 47 6.50 13.33 -1.08
N SER A 48 5.41 12.69 -1.50
CA SER A 48 4.07 13.06 -1.04
C SER A 48 3.91 12.82 0.46
N ALA A 49 4.39 11.68 0.97
CA ALA A 49 4.34 11.38 2.40
C ALA A 49 5.15 12.38 3.23
N LEU A 50 6.37 12.74 2.80
CA LEU A 50 7.22 13.71 3.50
C LEU A 50 6.64 15.14 3.54
N LYS A 51 5.77 15.49 2.61
CA LYS A 51 5.06 16.79 2.59
C LYS A 51 3.79 16.79 3.43
N SER A 52 3.28 15.64 3.82
CA SER A 52 2.08 15.54 4.66
C SER A 52 2.32 16.16 6.04
N LYS A 53 1.36 16.96 6.51
CA LYS A 53 1.37 17.56 7.85
C LYS A 53 0.75 16.64 8.91
N MET A 54 0.12 15.55 8.50
CA MET A 54 -0.58 14.63 9.38
C MET A 54 0.22 13.36 9.67
N LEU A 55 1.31 13.11 8.93
CA LEU A 55 2.19 11.97 9.15
C LEU A 55 3.33 12.36 10.11
N THR A 56 3.60 11.48 11.07
CA THR A 56 4.70 11.64 12.04
C THR A 56 5.98 11.00 11.52
N ASP A 57 5.88 9.80 10.98
CA ASP A 57 7.02 9.02 10.45
C ASP A 57 6.66 8.40 9.10
N ILE A 58 7.64 8.28 8.23
CA ILE A 58 7.51 7.59 6.94
C ILE A 58 8.47 6.40 6.93
N VAL A 59 7.91 5.22 7.03
CA VAL A 59 8.65 3.95 7.09
C VAL A 59 8.50 3.22 5.75
N LEU A 60 9.62 2.91 5.12
CA LEU A 60 9.66 2.05 3.95
C LEU A 60 9.85 0.60 4.37
N SER A 61 8.92 -0.26 4.02
CA SER A 61 8.98 -1.71 4.19
C SER A 61 9.31 -2.36 2.85
N THR A 62 10.51 -2.91 2.73
CA THR A 62 11.00 -3.58 1.52
C THR A 62 11.96 -4.71 1.88
N ASP A 63 12.01 -5.74 1.05
CA ASP A 63 12.98 -6.85 1.09
C ASP A 63 14.21 -6.59 0.22
N SER A 64 14.17 -5.54 -0.62
CA SER A 64 15.24 -5.20 -1.56
C SER A 64 16.20 -4.17 -0.98
N VAL A 65 17.48 -4.52 -0.90
CA VAL A 65 18.56 -3.59 -0.52
C VAL A 65 18.63 -2.39 -1.47
N LYS A 66 18.39 -2.62 -2.78
CA LYS A 66 18.37 -1.57 -3.80
C LYS A 66 17.26 -0.55 -3.53
N ILE A 67 16.03 -1.02 -3.29
CA ILE A 67 14.90 -0.16 -2.96
C ILE A 67 15.12 0.54 -1.61
N ALA A 68 15.65 -0.16 -0.62
CA ALA A 68 15.99 0.39 0.69
C ALA A 68 16.96 1.58 0.59
N ASN A 69 18.03 1.44 -0.20
CA ASN A 69 19.00 2.51 -0.42
C ASN A 69 18.40 3.72 -1.14
N ILE A 70 17.55 3.50 -2.13
CA ILE A 70 16.81 4.57 -2.81
C ILE A 70 15.88 5.28 -1.81
N GLY A 71 15.12 4.52 -1.01
CA GLY A 71 14.22 5.09 -0.01
C GLY A 71 14.92 5.95 1.02
N LYS A 72 16.08 5.50 1.53
CA LYS A 72 16.93 6.29 2.45
C LYS A 72 17.39 7.61 1.82
N LYS A 73 17.87 7.57 0.58
CA LYS A 73 18.27 8.77 -0.17
C LYS A 73 17.11 9.75 -0.39
N LEU A 74 15.89 9.24 -0.47
CA LEU A 74 14.66 10.04 -0.61
C LEU A 74 14.11 10.57 0.72
N GLY A 75 14.70 10.19 1.87
CA GLY A 75 14.30 10.66 3.19
C GLY A 75 13.33 9.74 3.95
N ALA A 76 13.01 8.55 3.45
CA ALA A 76 12.22 7.58 4.19
C ALA A 76 13.07 6.85 5.24
N GLN A 77 12.48 6.50 6.37
CA GLN A 77 13.09 5.61 7.35
C GLN A 77 13.03 4.17 6.83
N VAL A 78 14.16 3.48 6.81
CA VAL A 78 14.26 2.06 6.45
C VAL A 78 14.89 1.31 7.61
N PRO A 79 14.11 1.06 8.66
CA PRO A 79 14.66 0.55 9.92
C PRO A 79 14.99 -0.95 9.88
N PHE A 80 14.50 -1.67 8.88
CA PHE A 80 14.71 -3.11 8.67
C PHE A 80 14.65 -3.45 7.19
N LEU A 81 15.18 -4.61 6.83
CA LEU A 81 14.82 -5.31 5.61
C LEU A 81 13.71 -6.31 5.94
N ARG A 82 12.64 -6.30 5.16
CA ARG A 82 11.50 -7.20 5.35
C ARG A 82 11.94 -8.64 5.09
N PRO A 83 11.65 -9.59 5.99
CA PRO A 83 11.92 -11.00 5.76
C PRO A 83 11.21 -11.52 4.49
N SER A 84 11.90 -12.34 3.70
CA SER A 84 11.40 -12.86 2.42
C SER A 84 10.05 -13.59 2.53
N LYS A 85 9.76 -14.20 3.69
CA LYS A 85 8.47 -14.85 3.96
C LYS A 85 7.26 -13.92 3.85
N TYR A 86 7.46 -12.59 4.02
CA TYR A 86 6.42 -11.55 3.89
C TYR A 86 6.49 -10.80 2.56
N SER A 87 7.31 -11.28 1.61
CA SER A 87 7.55 -10.61 0.32
C SER A 87 7.24 -11.50 -0.88
N LYS A 88 6.67 -12.69 -0.64
CA LYS A 88 6.26 -13.61 -1.70
C LYS A 88 5.01 -13.09 -2.43
N ASP A 89 4.81 -13.50 -3.67
CA ASP A 89 3.64 -13.11 -4.49
C ASP A 89 2.29 -13.44 -3.83
N ASN A 90 2.26 -14.47 -2.98
CA ASN A 90 1.09 -14.90 -2.24
C ASN A 90 1.04 -14.36 -0.79
N SER A 91 2.01 -13.53 -0.38
CA SER A 91 1.99 -12.93 0.96
C SER A 91 0.97 -11.80 0.99
N PRO A 92 0.00 -11.82 1.92
CA PRO A 92 -0.92 -10.71 2.12
C PRO A 92 -0.17 -9.43 2.51
N SER A 93 -0.61 -8.27 1.99
CA SER A 93 -0.02 -6.98 2.38
C SER A 93 -0.13 -6.72 3.89
N ILE A 94 -1.15 -7.30 4.54
CA ILE A 94 -1.32 -7.18 5.99
C ILE A 94 -0.14 -7.75 6.78
N ASP A 95 0.48 -8.83 6.33
CA ASP A 95 1.63 -9.43 6.99
C ASP A 95 2.84 -8.48 7.03
N ALA A 96 3.05 -7.74 5.92
CA ALA A 96 4.09 -6.73 5.83
C ALA A 96 3.83 -5.55 6.77
N ILE A 97 2.56 -5.13 6.88
CA ILE A 97 2.12 -4.06 7.79
C ILE A 97 2.32 -4.51 9.24
N GLU A 98 1.84 -5.71 9.61
CA GLU A 98 2.01 -6.26 10.96
C GLU A 98 3.48 -6.39 11.34
N HIS A 99 4.33 -6.86 10.43
CA HIS A 99 5.76 -6.94 10.66
C HIS A 99 6.33 -5.56 11.00
N ALA A 100 6.00 -4.54 10.21
CA ALA A 100 6.46 -3.17 10.45
C ALA A 100 5.97 -2.63 11.81
N ILE A 101 4.68 -2.83 12.14
CA ILE A 101 4.12 -2.39 13.43
C ILE A 101 4.80 -3.11 14.59
N LYS A 102 4.99 -4.42 14.52
CA LYS A 102 5.67 -5.21 15.57
C LYS A 102 7.10 -4.73 15.77
N TRP A 103 7.80 -4.40 14.67
CA TRP A 103 9.16 -3.86 14.75
C TRP A 103 9.18 -2.47 15.41
N LEU A 104 8.29 -1.57 15.00
CA LEU A 104 8.20 -0.21 15.56
C LEU A 104 7.87 -0.25 17.06
N LYS A 105 6.93 -1.10 17.48
CA LYS A 105 6.61 -1.30 18.91
C LYS A 105 7.81 -1.78 19.72
N LYS A 106 8.65 -2.67 19.18
CA LYS A 106 9.89 -3.13 19.85
C LYS A 106 10.92 -2.01 20.04
N LYS A 107 10.79 -0.90 19.29
CA LYS A 107 11.62 0.30 19.39
C LYS A 107 10.93 1.44 20.15
N ASP A 108 9.92 1.10 20.92
CA ASP A 108 9.09 2.04 21.70
C ASP A 108 8.44 3.14 20.86
N LYS A 109 8.20 2.86 19.59
CA LYS A 109 7.47 3.73 18.68
C LYS A 109 6.01 3.30 18.60
N HIS A 110 5.13 4.10 19.18
CA HIS A 110 3.69 3.86 19.24
C HIS A 110 2.94 4.88 18.37
N TYR A 111 1.98 4.38 17.57
CA TYR A 111 1.13 5.20 16.69
C TYR A 111 -0.33 4.85 16.91
N ASN A 112 -1.19 5.87 16.83
CA ASN A 112 -2.64 5.69 16.90
C ASN A 112 -3.18 5.13 15.59
N PHE A 113 -2.58 5.53 14.45
CA PHE A 113 -3.01 5.15 13.11
C PHE A 113 -1.84 4.76 12.23
N ILE A 114 -2.14 3.92 11.24
CA ILE A 114 -1.21 3.52 10.18
C ILE A 114 -1.82 3.89 8.83
N ALA A 115 -1.09 4.65 8.03
CA ALA A 115 -1.44 4.94 6.65
C ALA A 115 -0.64 4.02 5.71
N LEU A 116 -1.31 3.10 5.03
CA LEU A 116 -0.69 2.29 3.98
C LEU A 116 -0.61 3.10 2.69
N LEU A 117 0.60 3.26 2.17
CA LEU A 117 0.87 4.02 0.95
C LEU A 117 1.54 3.13 -0.09
N GLU A 118 0.78 2.67 -1.07
CA GLU A 118 1.33 1.88 -2.17
C GLU A 118 1.99 2.78 -3.23
N PRO A 119 3.21 2.44 -3.72
CA PRO A 119 3.89 3.18 -4.79
C PRO A 119 3.12 3.22 -6.11
N THR A 120 2.24 2.25 -6.34
CA THR A 120 1.43 2.13 -7.56
C THR A 120 0.34 3.21 -7.71
N SER A 121 0.27 4.15 -6.76
CA SER A 121 -0.60 5.33 -6.83
C SER A 121 0.23 6.62 -6.87
N PRO A 122 1.03 6.86 -7.93
CA PRO A 122 1.99 7.97 -7.99
C PRO A 122 1.35 9.36 -8.07
N LEU A 123 0.09 9.45 -8.49
CA LEU A 123 -0.64 10.72 -8.57
C LEU A 123 -1.24 11.19 -7.24
N ARG A 124 -1.15 10.37 -6.19
CA ARG A 124 -1.56 10.77 -4.83
C ARG A 124 -0.62 11.85 -4.32
N ASP A 125 -1.17 12.99 -3.92
CA ASP A 125 -0.42 14.07 -3.31
C ASP A 125 -0.53 14.07 -1.78
N HIS A 126 0.16 15.01 -1.12
CA HIS A 126 0.14 15.15 0.34
C HIS A 126 -1.21 15.64 0.87
N PHE A 127 -1.95 16.42 0.08
CA PHE A 127 -3.30 16.88 0.47
C PHE A 127 -4.28 15.70 0.51
N ASP A 128 -4.14 14.72 -0.38
CA ASP A 128 -4.95 13.50 -0.34
C ASP A 128 -4.73 12.72 0.95
N ILE A 129 -3.47 12.59 1.37
CA ILE A 129 -3.09 11.94 2.62
C ILE A 129 -3.69 12.70 3.81
N ASP A 130 -3.46 14.01 3.88
CA ASP A 130 -3.94 14.85 4.98
C ASP A 130 -5.47 14.87 5.07
N ARG A 131 -6.17 14.94 3.93
CA ARG A 131 -7.64 14.90 3.88
C ARG A 131 -8.18 13.56 4.37
N ALA A 132 -7.53 12.45 3.98
CA ALA A 132 -7.94 11.11 4.42
C ALA A 132 -7.81 10.97 5.93
N ILE A 133 -6.67 11.35 6.51
CA ILE A 133 -6.44 11.27 7.95
C ILE A 133 -7.41 12.18 8.71
N LYS A 134 -7.56 13.44 8.29
CA LYS A 134 -8.52 14.38 8.91
C LYS A 134 -9.95 13.84 8.88
N LYS A 135 -10.36 13.26 7.75
CA LYS A 135 -11.69 12.68 7.59
C LYS A 135 -11.91 11.48 8.50
N MET A 136 -10.91 10.61 8.63
CA MET A 136 -10.95 9.45 9.53
C MET A 136 -11.15 9.90 10.97
N LEU A 137 -10.36 10.88 11.43
CA LEU A 137 -10.45 11.46 12.77
C LEU A 137 -11.79 12.15 13.00
N PHE A 138 -12.24 13.01 12.08
CA PHE A 138 -13.51 13.71 12.17
C PHE A 138 -14.72 12.77 12.26
N LYS A 139 -14.68 11.66 11.54
CA LYS A 139 -15.75 10.65 11.55
C LYS A 139 -15.61 9.63 12.68
N ASN A 140 -14.56 9.71 13.50
CA ASN A 140 -14.18 8.70 14.48
C ASN A 140 -14.25 7.29 13.88
N ALA A 141 -13.69 7.12 12.67
CA ALA A 141 -13.75 5.88 11.92
C ALA A 141 -12.56 4.99 12.26
N GLU A 142 -12.78 3.68 12.39
CA GLU A 142 -11.72 2.70 12.63
C GLU A 142 -10.83 2.48 11.42
N SER A 143 -11.36 2.69 10.21
CA SER A 143 -10.62 2.56 8.96
C SER A 143 -11.18 3.47 7.88
N LEU A 144 -10.30 3.85 6.94
CA LEU A 144 -10.64 4.62 5.76
C LEU A 144 -9.88 4.08 4.55
N VAL A 145 -10.55 3.96 3.42
CA VAL A 145 -9.95 3.59 2.15
C VAL A 145 -10.38 4.56 1.06
N SER A 146 -9.46 4.90 0.16
CA SER A 146 -9.76 5.68 -1.03
C SER A 146 -10.38 4.79 -2.10
N VAL A 147 -11.43 5.28 -2.73
CA VAL A 147 -12.15 4.59 -3.79
C VAL A 147 -12.41 5.52 -4.97
N SER A 148 -12.54 4.97 -6.17
CA SER A 148 -12.91 5.70 -7.37
C SER A 148 -14.22 5.14 -7.96
N LYS A 149 -14.95 6.00 -8.69
CA LYS A 149 -16.06 5.51 -9.52
C LYS A 149 -15.50 4.65 -10.65
N THR A 150 -16.20 3.56 -10.93
CA THR A 150 -15.83 2.68 -12.04
C THR A 150 -17.04 2.35 -12.90
N LYS A 151 -16.83 2.15 -14.21
CA LYS A 151 -17.86 1.74 -15.16
C LYS A 151 -17.76 0.27 -15.55
N SER A 152 -16.61 -0.35 -15.33
CA SER A 152 -16.31 -1.73 -15.76
C SER A 152 -15.26 -2.35 -14.86
N PHE A 153 -15.66 -3.30 -14.03
CA PHE A 153 -14.74 -4.01 -13.15
C PHE A 153 -15.32 -5.32 -12.65
N ASN A 154 -14.43 -6.20 -12.23
CA ASN A 154 -14.82 -7.43 -11.57
C ASN A 154 -15.60 -7.13 -10.28
N PRO A 155 -16.81 -7.69 -10.14
CA PRO A 155 -17.69 -7.43 -8.99
C PRO A 155 -17.07 -7.69 -7.62
N ALA A 156 -16.04 -8.54 -7.53
CA ALA A 156 -15.34 -8.83 -6.28
C ALA A 156 -14.66 -7.61 -5.64
N TYR A 157 -14.36 -6.57 -6.42
CA TYR A 157 -13.72 -5.33 -5.95
C TYR A 157 -14.69 -4.15 -5.87
N LEU A 158 -15.98 -4.39 -6.10
CA LEU A 158 -16.96 -3.32 -6.08
C LEU A 158 -17.56 -3.12 -4.69
N TYR A 159 -17.70 -1.87 -4.32
CA TYR A 159 -18.35 -1.44 -3.08
C TYR A 159 -19.51 -0.51 -3.40
N LYS A 160 -20.58 -0.61 -2.65
CA LYS A 160 -21.66 0.38 -2.64
C LYS A 160 -21.32 1.45 -1.61
N LYS A 161 -21.28 2.72 -2.03
CA LYS A 161 -21.14 3.87 -1.13
C LYS A 161 -22.53 4.33 -0.68
N SER A 162 -22.74 4.49 0.62
CA SER A 162 -23.94 5.09 1.21
C SER A 162 -23.87 6.63 1.23
N ARG A 163 -24.96 7.29 1.58
CA ARG A 163 -25.01 8.76 1.69
C ARG A 163 -24.09 9.31 2.79
N ASP A 164 -23.93 8.58 3.90
CA ASP A 164 -23.01 8.89 5.01
C ASP A 164 -21.55 8.50 4.74
N GLU A 165 -21.24 8.16 3.47
CA GLU A 165 -19.92 7.83 2.96
C GLU A 165 -19.33 6.50 3.45
N LYS A 166 -20.11 5.65 4.10
CA LYS A 166 -19.71 4.28 4.40
C LYS A 166 -19.73 3.44 3.14
N ILE A 167 -18.80 2.49 3.06
CA ILE A 167 -18.73 1.54 1.95
C ILE A 167 -19.06 0.13 2.43
N LYS A 168 -19.75 -0.62 1.59
CA LYS A 168 -20.07 -2.05 1.82
C LYS A 168 -19.74 -2.84 0.56
N PRO A 169 -19.15 -4.04 0.66
CA PRO A 169 -18.96 -4.92 -0.48
C PRO A 169 -20.31 -5.21 -1.17
N LEU A 170 -20.29 -5.35 -2.48
CA LEU A 170 -21.48 -5.84 -3.19
C LEU A 170 -21.72 -7.30 -2.83
N LYS A 171 -22.93 -7.60 -2.35
CA LYS A 171 -23.32 -8.93 -1.83
C LYS A 171 -23.30 -10.07 -2.87
N PHE A 172 -23.18 -9.77 -4.16
CA PHE A 172 -23.26 -10.77 -5.23
C PHE A 172 -22.13 -11.82 -5.22
N TYR A 173 -21.07 -11.57 -4.45
CA TYR A 173 -19.89 -12.45 -4.41
C TYR A 173 -19.58 -13.02 -3.01
N ASN A 174 -20.62 -13.39 -2.25
CA ASN A 174 -20.42 -14.13 -1.00
C ASN A 174 -19.61 -15.44 -1.15
N LYS A 175 -19.49 -15.97 -2.36
CA LYS A 175 -18.66 -17.15 -2.67
C LYS A 175 -17.16 -16.87 -2.57
N TYR A 176 -16.76 -15.58 -2.60
CA TYR A 176 -15.36 -15.12 -2.57
C TYR A 176 -15.03 -14.31 -1.31
N ASN A 177 -15.77 -14.47 -0.23
CA ASN A 177 -15.49 -13.84 1.09
C ASN A 177 -14.20 -14.38 1.75
N LYS A 178 -13.21 -14.76 0.95
CA LYS A 178 -11.83 -14.96 1.44
C LYS A 178 -11.18 -13.60 1.52
N LYS A 179 -10.62 -13.28 2.69
CA LYS A 179 -9.99 -11.99 3.04
C LYS A 179 -8.89 -11.52 2.09
N ASP A 180 -8.43 -12.34 1.14
CA ASP A 180 -7.25 -12.10 0.31
C ASP A 180 -7.44 -12.57 -1.13
N ILE A 181 -8.53 -12.11 -1.79
CA ILE A 181 -8.74 -12.42 -3.21
C ILE A 181 -7.80 -11.52 -4.03
N ARG A 182 -6.85 -12.11 -4.72
CA ARG A 182 -5.97 -11.40 -5.65
C ARG A 182 -6.63 -11.31 -7.02
N ARG A 183 -6.31 -10.25 -7.78
CA ARG A 183 -6.86 -10.04 -9.13
C ARG A 183 -6.65 -11.26 -10.04
N GLN A 184 -5.50 -11.92 -9.95
CA GLN A 184 -5.15 -13.10 -10.73
C GLN A 184 -5.93 -14.37 -10.34
N ASP A 185 -6.59 -14.37 -9.18
CA ASP A 185 -7.39 -15.50 -8.69
C ASP A 185 -8.87 -15.39 -9.11
N LEU A 186 -9.22 -14.32 -9.81
CA LEU A 186 -10.56 -14.06 -10.31
C LEU A 186 -10.69 -14.50 -11.77
N PRO A 187 -11.85 -15.04 -12.18
CA PRO A 187 -12.10 -15.33 -13.58
C PRO A 187 -12.04 -14.05 -14.42
N PRO A 188 -11.67 -14.17 -15.71
CA PRO A 188 -11.58 -13.04 -16.64
C PRO A 188 -12.91 -12.31 -16.84
#